data_1033a31db451378c2a24a3f83b746a62
#
_entry.id   1033a31db451378c2a24a3f83b746a62
#
_cell.length_a   1.000
_cell.length_b   1.000
_cell.length_c   1.000
_cell.angle_alpha   90.00
_cell.angle_beta   90.00
_cell.angle_gamma   90.00
#
_symmetry.space_group_name_H-M   'P 1'
#
loop_
_entity.id
_entity.type
_entity.pdbx_description
1 polymer ?
#
loop_
_entity_poly.entity_id
_entity_poly.type
_entity_poly.pdbx_seq_one_letter_code
_entity_poly.pdbx_strand_id
1 'polypeptide(L)'
;MIKHIVCFKLADSNAHNCAQAKQVLESMKGKVPTAKEIAVNIDELKSPRSFDIMLEVLVDSWEALEEYQNDPYHCNIVKKHMRAVSQQSISLDFGL
;
A
#
# COMPACT_ATOMS: atom_id res chain seq x y z
N MET A 1 -15.12 8.69 -7.14
CA MET A 1 -13.89 8.35 -6.41
C MET A 1 -13.79 6.84 -6.24
N ILE A 2 -12.58 6.33 -6.29
CA ILE A 2 -12.29 4.91 -6.09
C ILE A 2 -11.37 4.77 -4.89
N LYS A 3 -11.70 3.84 -4.00
CA LYS A 3 -10.83 3.47 -2.90
C LYS A 3 -10.13 2.16 -3.25
N HIS A 4 -8.81 2.20 -3.25
CA HIS A 4 -7.94 1.06 -3.49
C HIS A 4 -7.29 0.67 -2.15
N ILE A 5 -7.51 -0.56 -1.73
CA ILE A 5 -6.97 -1.07 -0.46
C ILE A 5 -6.05 -2.25 -0.76
N VAL A 6 -4.88 -2.24 -0.15
CA VAL A 6 -3.96 -3.37 -0.19
C VAL A 6 -3.53 -3.70 1.24
N CYS A 7 -3.64 -4.97 1.60
CA CYS A 7 -3.11 -5.46 2.87
C CYS A 7 -1.91 -6.34 2.59
N PHE A 8 -0.83 -6.11 3.34
CA PHE A 8 0.43 -6.83 3.18
C PHE A 8 0.73 -7.67 4.42
N LYS A 9 1.16 -8.90 4.18
CA LYS A 9 1.73 -9.76 5.20
C LYS A 9 3.22 -9.86 4.94
N LEU A 10 4.04 -9.38 5.89
CA LEU A 10 5.48 -9.39 5.73
C LEU A 10 6.07 -10.75 6.06
N ALA A 11 7.15 -11.12 5.38
CA ALA A 11 7.87 -12.34 5.67
C ALA A 11 8.47 -12.33 7.08
N ASP A 12 8.97 -11.16 7.50
CA ASP A 12 9.39 -10.88 8.87
C ASP A 12 8.72 -9.58 9.32
N SER A 13 7.71 -9.70 10.17
CA SER A 13 6.86 -8.59 10.58
C SER A 13 7.33 -7.91 11.88
N ASN A 14 8.63 -7.88 12.12
CA ASN A 14 9.15 -7.15 13.28
C ASN A 14 8.85 -5.64 13.17
N ALA A 15 8.96 -4.94 14.29
CA ALA A 15 8.61 -3.52 14.36
C ALA A 15 9.41 -2.66 13.38
N HIS A 16 10.69 -2.96 13.18
CA HIS A 16 11.54 -2.22 12.26
C HIS A 16 11.07 -2.39 10.81
N ASN A 17 10.78 -3.61 10.40
CA ASN A 17 10.35 -3.88 9.03
C ASN A 17 8.97 -3.29 8.74
N CYS A 18 8.06 -3.35 9.69
CA CYS A 18 6.74 -2.72 9.55
C CYS A 18 6.86 -1.20 9.43
N ALA A 19 7.69 -0.58 10.27
CA ALA A 19 7.90 0.87 10.21
C ALA A 19 8.54 1.30 8.89
N GLN A 20 9.51 0.54 8.40
CA GLN A 20 10.17 0.82 7.12
C GLN A 20 9.19 0.69 5.95
N ALA A 21 8.39 -0.37 5.93
CA ALA A 21 7.38 -0.59 4.89
C ALA A 21 6.34 0.55 4.90
N LYS A 22 5.88 0.95 6.07
CA LYS A 22 4.97 2.10 6.19
C LYS A 22 5.60 3.36 5.62
N GLN A 23 6.85 3.63 5.94
CA GLN A 23 7.56 4.80 5.44
C GLN A 23 7.66 4.78 3.90
N VAL A 24 7.98 3.63 3.32
CA VAL A 24 8.05 3.49 1.86
C VAL A 24 6.69 3.75 1.22
N LEU A 25 5.62 3.17 1.77
CA LEU A 25 4.27 3.38 1.25
C LEU A 25 3.85 4.86 1.37
N GLU A 26 4.12 5.49 2.50
CA GLU A 26 3.80 6.91 2.71
C GLU A 26 4.64 7.84 1.85
N SER A 27 5.79 7.39 1.37
CA SER A 27 6.64 8.20 0.49
C SER A 27 5.98 8.51 -0.85
N MET A 28 4.91 7.81 -1.21
CA MET A 28 4.13 8.12 -2.41
C MET A 28 3.42 9.47 -2.32
N LYS A 29 3.20 9.98 -1.12
CA LYS A 29 2.57 11.30 -0.93
C LYS A 29 3.41 12.37 -1.61
N GLY A 30 2.79 13.09 -2.56
CA GLY A 30 3.49 14.12 -3.34
C GLY A 30 4.38 13.59 -4.46
N LYS A 31 4.52 12.28 -4.62
CA LYS A 31 5.32 11.65 -5.67
C LYS A 31 4.46 10.95 -6.74
N VAL A 32 3.24 10.57 -6.39
CA VAL A 32 2.31 9.87 -7.29
C VAL A 32 1.10 10.77 -7.47
N PRO A 33 1.01 11.51 -8.60
CA PRO A 33 -0.01 12.56 -8.78
C PRO A 33 -1.45 12.05 -8.72
N THR A 34 -1.71 10.82 -9.14
CA THR A 34 -3.07 10.26 -9.17
C THR A 34 -3.59 9.85 -7.80
N ALA A 35 -2.71 9.68 -6.81
CA ALA A 35 -3.10 9.36 -5.44
C ALA A 35 -3.54 10.63 -4.72
N LYS A 36 -4.86 10.80 -4.53
CA LYS A 36 -5.43 11.97 -3.85
C LYS A 36 -5.19 11.92 -2.36
N GLU A 37 -5.37 10.75 -1.76
CA GLU A 37 -5.12 10.52 -0.34
C GLU A 37 -4.45 9.16 -0.20
N ILE A 38 -3.54 9.08 0.77
CA ILE A 38 -2.86 7.84 1.13
C ILE A 38 -2.90 7.73 2.64
N ALA A 39 -3.39 6.59 3.13
CA ALA A 39 -3.36 6.26 4.54
C ALA A 39 -2.70 4.90 4.71
N VAL A 40 -1.80 4.79 5.66
CA VAL A 40 -1.10 3.54 5.96
C VAL A 40 -1.19 3.27 7.45
N ASN A 41 -1.65 2.08 7.80
CA ASN A 41 -1.76 1.66 9.19
C ASN A 41 -1.09 0.31 9.39
N ILE A 42 -0.44 0.16 10.54
CA ILE A 42 0.20 -1.09 10.95
C ILE A 42 -0.73 -1.80 11.93
N ASP A 43 -0.96 -3.10 11.73
CA ASP A 43 -1.78 -3.91 12.63
C ASP A 43 -1.16 -3.96 14.02
N GLU A 44 -2.00 -3.83 15.04
CA GLU A 44 -1.57 -3.85 16.43
C GLU A 44 -2.05 -5.11 17.17
N LEU A 45 -3.16 -5.71 16.72
CA LEU A 45 -3.73 -6.89 17.38
C LEU A 45 -2.85 -8.13 17.23
N LYS A 46 -2.27 -8.31 16.04
CA LYS A 46 -1.38 -9.44 15.71
C LYS A 46 -1.99 -10.80 15.98
N SER A 47 -3.24 -10.98 15.50
CA SER A 47 -3.95 -12.26 15.61
C SER A 47 -3.45 -13.24 14.53
N PRO A 48 -3.77 -14.53 14.63
CA PRO A 48 -3.43 -15.50 13.58
C PRO A 48 -4.00 -15.17 12.20
N ARG A 49 -5.06 -14.35 12.15
CA ARG A 49 -5.73 -13.94 10.90
C ARG A 49 -5.23 -12.59 10.39
N SER A 50 -4.43 -11.86 11.17
CA SER A 50 -4.04 -10.50 10.83
C SER A 50 -2.99 -10.47 9.73
N PHE A 51 -3.17 -9.52 8.80
CA PHE A 51 -2.07 -9.03 7.97
C PHE A 51 -1.35 -7.94 8.77
N ASP A 52 -0.24 -7.45 8.26
CA ASP A 52 0.62 -6.56 9.04
C ASP A 52 0.39 -5.08 8.75
N ILE A 53 0.09 -4.73 7.50
CA ILE A 53 -0.02 -3.34 7.06
C ILE A 53 -1.20 -3.21 6.10
N MET A 54 -1.97 -2.13 6.27
CA MET A 54 -3.02 -1.77 5.31
C MET A 54 -2.69 -0.43 4.67
N LEU A 55 -2.70 -0.42 3.34
CA LEU A 55 -2.59 0.76 2.51
C LEU A 55 -3.97 1.11 1.96
N GLU A 56 -4.39 2.35 2.09
CA GLU A 56 -5.60 2.88 1.47
C GLU A 56 -5.20 4.03 0.56
N VAL A 57 -5.60 3.96 -0.71
CA VAL A 57 -5.34 5.00 -1.69
C VAL A 57 -6.67 5.46 -2.30
N LEU A 58 -6.88 6.77 -2.35
CA LEU A 58 -8.04 7.36 -2.99
C LEU A 58 -7.62 7.93 -4.33
N VAL A 59 -8.32 7.53 -5.39
CA VAL A 59 -8.10 8.04 -6.76
C VAL A 59 -9.42 8.51 -7.36
N ASP A 60 -9.36 9.34 -8.40
CA ASP A 60 -10.55 9.99 -8.97
C ASP A 60 -11.46 9.03 -9.75
N SER A 61 -10.89 8.02 -10.41
CA SER A 61 -11.62 7.16 -11.35
C SER A 61 -10.89 5.84 -11.53
N TRP A 62 -11.52 4.90 -12.25
CA TRP A 62 -10.86 3.65 -12.63
C TRP A 62 -9.66 3.89 -13.53
N GLU A 63 -9.74 4.89 -14.41
CA GLU A 63 -8.61 5.28 -15.27
C GLU A 63 -7.46 5.81 -14.43
N ALA A 64 -7.75 6.63 -13.41
CA ALA A 64 -6.74 7.12 -12.49
C ALA A 64 -6.10 5.99 -11.70
N LEU A 65 -6.86 4.95 -11.34
CA LEU A 65 -6.30 3.77 -10.68
C LEU A 65 -5.31 3.05 -11.59
N GLU A 66 -5.62 2.92 -12.87
CA GLU A 66 -4.71 2.30 -13.83
C GLU A 66 -3.42 3.12 -13.96
N GLU A 67 -3.52 4.45 -14.04
CA GLU A 67 -2.35 5.33 -14.06
C GLU A 67 -1.52 5.17 -12.77
N TYR A 68 -2.18 5.09 -11.62
CA TYR A 68 -1.53 4.84 -10.34
C TYR A 68 -0.74 3.53 -10.36
N GLN A 69 -1.35 2.45 -10.89
CA GLN A 69 -0.71 1.14 -10.95
C GLN A 69 0.53 1.15 -11.86
N ASN A 70 0.57 2.02 -12.86
CA ASN A 70 1.67 2.12 -13.81
C ASN A 70 2.62 3.29 -13.51
N ASP A 71 2.40 4.04 -12.45
CA ASP A 71 3.24 5.17 -12.09
C ASP A 71 4.68 4.71 -11.84
N PRO A 72 5.69 5.41 -12.43
CA PRO A 72 7.09 4.99 -12.30
C PRO A 72 7.61 4.94 -10.86
N TYR A 73 7.22 5.90 -10.02
CA TYR A 73 7.64 5.90 -8.61
C TYR A 73 7.02 4.72 -7.89
N HIS A 74 5.72 4.50 -8.07
CA HIS A 74 5.02 3.36 -7.49
C HIS A 74 5.64 2.03 -7.91
N CYS A 75 5.92 1.86 -9.22
CA CYS A 75 6.47 0.61 -9.74
C CYS A 75 7.92 0.37 -9.32
N ASN A 76 8.77 1.40 -9.43
CA ASN A 76 10.21 1.22 -9.29
C ASN A 76 10.70 1.32 -7.84
N ILE A 77 9.98 2.02 -6.99
CA ILE A 77 10.36 2.22 -5.59
C ILE A 77 9.46 1.40 -4.67
N VAL A 78 8.15 1.62 -4.73
CA VAL A 78 7.21 1.08 -3.76
C VAL A 78 6.92 -0.40 -4.00
N LYS A 79 6.51 -0.77 -5.20
CA LYS A 79 6.24 -2.18 -5.52
C LYS A 79 7.49 -3.03 -5.35
N LYS A 80 8.64 -2.51 -5.77
CA LYS A 80 9.91 -3.22 -5.63
C LYS A 80 10.21 -3.54 -4.17
N HIS A 81 10.08 -2.56 -3.27
CA HIS A 81 10.30 -2.77 -1.84
C HIS A 81 9.29 -3.76 -1.28
N MET A 82 8.00 -3.55 -1.54
CA MET A 82 6.94 -4.37 -0.95
C MET A 82 7.00 -5.83 -1.43
N ARG A 83 7.39 -6.07 -2.68
CA ARG A 83 7.61 -7.44 -3.18
C ARG A 83 8.77 -8.11 -2.47
N ALA A 84 9.82 -7.37 -2.17
CA ALA A 84 11.01 -7.93 -1.51
C ALA A 84 10.72 -8.35 -0.07
N VAL A 85 9.82 -7.67 0.63
CA VAL A 85 9.57 -7.89 2.07
C VAL A 85 8.27 -8.63 2.36
N SER A 86 7.35 -8.73 1.39
CA SER A 86 6.03 -9.32 1.62
C SER A 86 6.03 -10.82 1.33
N GLN A 87 5.32 -11.56 2.18
CA GLN A 87 5.02 -12.97 1.98
C GLN A 87 3.73 -13.13 1.16
N GLN A 88 2.76 -12.23 1.39
CA GLN A 88 1.43 -12.28 0.78
C GLN A 88 0.83 -10.89 0.76
N SER A 89 -0.02 -10.62 -0.23
CA SER A 89 -0.83 -9.41 -0.24
C SER A 89 -2.22 -9.71 -0.80
N ILE A 90 -3.19 -8.91 -0.38
CA ILE A 90 -4.56 -8.94 -0.91
C ILE A 90 -4.98 -7.52 -1.24
N SER A 91 -5.93 -7.38 -2.15
CA SER A 91 -6.45 -6.07 -2.53
C SER A 91 -7.95 -6.05 -2.63
N LEU A 92 -8.54 -4.88 -2.40
CA LEU A 92 -9.95 -4.59 -2.59
C LEU A 92 -10.05 -3.23 -3.26
N ASP A 93 -10.94 -3.12 -4.24
CA ASP A 93 -11.16 -1.88 -4.99
C ASP A 93 -12.65 -1.63 -5.14
N PHE A 94 -13.10 -0.43 -4.78
CA PHE A 94 -14.53 -0.13 -4.88
C PHE A 94 -14.78 1.36 -5.10
N GLY A 95 -15.92 1.66 -5.74
CA GLY A 95 -16.42 3.01 -5.90
C GLY A 95 -17.03 3.55 -4.61
N LEU A 96 -16.88 4.84 -4.41
CA LEU A 96 -17.48 5.55 -3.28
C LEU A 96 -18.66 6.40 -3.76
#